data_b363db3b58f4a2775857cc4c2a7f5ec8
#
_entry.id   b363db3b58f4a2775857cc4c2a7f5ec8
#
_cell.length_a   1.000
_cell.length_b   1.000
_cell.length_c   1.000
_cell.angle_alpha   90.00
_cell.angle_beta   90.00
_cell.angle_gamma   90.00
#
_symmetry.space_group_name_H-M   'P 1'
#
loop_
_entity.id
_entity.type
_entity.pdbx_description
1 polymer ?
#
loop_
_entity_poly.entity_id
_entity_poly.type
_entity_poly.pdbx_seq_one_letter_code
_entity_poly.pdbx_strand_id
1 'polypeptide(L)'
;FAKQEAGALRQTRRGAIAHIEVLSLLDRTDEALRMLDQSFGSDLDPKLQSMRVTLAEGGKLSFTQVKTARDGMAEVFFTVASALRNEASEDYTLLYTRVAEYLNPIHSDATLLSAGLLEQMERFELATQTYKKVGRGDPAFHAAELGRAEALRRSGKPDAAIEVLENLARTHSSLAMVHSSLGDAFRQMERFEEAVRAYDTALAQYEEEVNGQWFIYYARGISHERLDKWVEAEADFRKALELNPEQPQVLNYLGYSLVEKQVKLDEALGMIERAVAARPDSGYIVDSLGWVLFRLGRYDEAVAPMERATELMAIDPIVNDHLGDVYWSVGRFLEAEFQWKRALSFVDFGDASQEADPDRIRRKLEVGLDQVLEEEGVEPLRLADDG
;
A
#
# COMPACT_ATOMS: atom_id res chain seq x y z
N PHE A 1 -13.28 -3.68 21.03
CA PHE A 1 -13.12 -5.15 20.97
C PHE A 1 -14.26 -5.80 21.73
N ALA A 2 -15.39 -6.12 21.06
CA ALA A 2 -16.43 -6.97 21.61
C ALA A 2 -15.84 -8.38 21.76
N LYS A 3 -16.03 -8.98 22.95
CA LYS A 3 -15.66 -10.38 23.19
C LYS A 3 -16.32 -11.26 22.13
N GLN A 4 -15.51 -11.82 21.23
CA GLN A 4 -15.95 -12.90 20.35
C GLN A 4 -16.21 -14.12 21.23
N GLU A 5 -17.43 -14.60 21.23
CA GLU A 5 -17.75 -15.92 21.75
C GLU A 5 -16.99 -16.97 20.94
N ALA A 6 -16.13 -17.71 21.61
CA ALA A 6 -15.41 -18.82 21.03
C ALA A 6 -16.43 -19.88 20.59
N GLY A 7 -16.67 -20.03 19.27
CA GLY A 7 -17.53 -21.07 18.72
C GLY A 7 -18.43 -20.68 17.54
N ALA A 8 -18.66 -19.39 17.26
CA ALA A 8 -19.39 -18.99 16.06
C ALA A 8 -18.48 -19.13 14.83
N LEU A 9 -18.80 -20.04 13.93
CA LEU A 9 -18.20 -20.08 12.59
C LEU A 9 -18.33 -18.71 11.97
N ARG A 10 -17.21 -18.07 11.68
CA ARG A 10 -17.18 -16.74 11.01
C ARG A 10 -17.92 -16.88 9.68
N GLN A 11 -19.08 -16.23 9.57
CA GLN A 11 -19.88 -16.29 8.35
C GLN A 11 -19.06 -15.66 7.22
N THR A 12 -18.84 -16.39 6.15
CA THR A 12 -18.15 -15.85 4.96
C THR A 12 -19.03 -14.78 4.31
N ARG A 13 -18.42 -13.85 3.55
CA ARG A 13 -19.15 -12.85 2.76
C ARG A 13 -20.28 -13.50 1.93
N ARG A 14 -20.00 -14.57 1.23
CA ARG A 14 -20.99 -15.29 0.41
C ARG A 14 -22.10 -15.93 1.26
N GLY A 15 -21.72 -16.47 2.40
CA GLY A 15 -22.70 -17.01 3.37
C GLY A 15 -23.63 -15.93 3.92
N ALA A 16 -23.11 -14.73 4.23
CA ALA A 16 -23.93 -13.59 4.64
C ALA A 16 -24.88 -13.15 3.51
N ILE A 17 -24.38 -13.01 2.29
CA ILE A 17 -25.22 -12.65 1.12
C ILE A 17 -26.32 -13.70 0.91
N ALA A 18 -25.98 -15.00 0.93
CA ALA A 18 -26.97 -16.07 0.79
C ALA A 18 -28.05 -16.01 1.86
N HIS A 19 -27.68 -15.71 3.12
CA HIS A 19 -28.62 -15.57 4.22
C HIS A 19 -29.55 -14.36 4.01
N ILE A 20 -29.01 -13.20 3.59
CA ILE A 20 -29.80 -12.01 3.26
C ILE A 20 -30.79 -12.29 2.13
N GLU A 21 -30.34 -12.97 1.06
CA GLU A 21 -31.20 -13.37 -0.06
C GLU A 21 -32.35 -14.29 0.42
N VAL A 22 -32.06 -15.27 1.29
CA VAL A 22 -33.07 -16.17 1.86
C VAL A 22 -34.04 -15.42 2.75
N LEU A 23 -33.58 -14.51 3.62
CA LEU A 23 -34.47 -13.68 4.44
C LEU A 23 -35.42 -12.85 3.60
N SER A 24 -34.92 -12.25 2.51
CA SER A 24 -35.73 -11.49 1.55
C SER A 24 -36.81 -12.36 0.90
N LEU A 25 -36.47 -13.58 0.50
CA LEU A 25 -37.44 -14.53 -0.09
C LEU A 25 -38.51 -14.98 0.90
N LEU A 26 -38.22 -14.98 2.18
CA LEU A 26 -39.14 -15.30 3.28
C LEU A 26 -39.94 -14.10 3.75
N ASP A 27 -39.94 -12.97 3.04
CA ASP A 27 -40.62 -11.70 3.40
C ASP A 27 -40.12 -11.11 4.76
N ARG A 28 -38.87 -11.42 5.17
CA ARG A 28 -38.21 -10.93 6.39
C ARG A 28 -37.25 -9.77 6.06
N THR A 29 -37.78 -8.75 5.33
CA THR A 29 -37.00 -7.64 4.76
C THR A 29 -36.24 -6.85 5.83
N ASP A 30 -36.88 -6.55 6.99
CA ASP A 30 -36.22 -5.81 8.07
C ASP A 30 -35.03 -6.59 8.67
N GLU A 31 -35.11 -7.90 8.71
CA GLU A 31 -34.00 -8.73 9.19
C GLU A 31 -32.90 -8.82 8.13
N ALA A 32 -33.26 -8.86 6.86
CA ALA A 32 -32.29 -8.84 5.77
C ALA A 32 -31.49 -7.54 5.77
N LEU A 33 -32.14 -6.38 5.93
CA LEU A 33 -31.48 -5.06 6.05
C LEU A 33 -30.56 -4.98 7.26
N ARG A 34 -31.05 -5.38 8.44
CA ARG A 34 -30.22 -5.41 9.66
C ARG A 34 -28.98 -6.31 9.50
N MET A 35 -29.14 -7.46 8.88
CA MET A 35 -28.04 -8.37 8.64
C MET A 35 -27.03 -7.80 7.64
N LEU A 36 -27.48 -7.08 6.63
CA LEU A 36 -26.62 -6.41 5.66
C LEU A 36 -25.77 -5.34 6.37
N ASP A 37 -26.41 -4.47 7.17
CA ASP A 37 -25.73 -3.42 7.92
C ASP A 37 -24.73 -4.00 8.98
N GLN A 38 -25.11 -5.07 9.68
CA GLN A 38 -24.25 -5.73 10.66
C GLN A 38 -23.05 -6.45 10.04
N SER A 39 -23.23 -7.04 8.85
CA SER A 39 -22.19 -7.84 8.19
C SER A 39 -21.22 -6.98 7.39
N PHE A 40 -21.64 -5.86 6.83
CA PHE A 40 -20.89 -5.09 5.85
C PHE A 40 -20.71 -3.60 6.18
N GLY A 41 -21.44 -3.08 7.17
CA GLY A 41 -21.36 -1.66 7.56
C GLY A 41 -21.90 -0.70 6.49
N SER A 42 -21.34 0.50 6.45
CA SER A 42 -21.75 1.57 5.53
C SER A 42 -20.99 1.60 4.20
N ASP A 43 -19.77 1.06 4.17
CA ASP A 43 -18.93 1.03 2.96
C ASP A 43 -19.29 -0.18 2.08
N LEU A 44 -20.37 -0.01 1.33
CA LEU A 44 -20.95 -1.08 0.50
C LEU A 44 -20.43 -1.02 -0.93
N ASP A 45 -19.95 -2.13 -1.44
CA ASP A 45 -19.66 -2.27 -2.87
C ASP A 45 -20.94 -2.23 -3.73
N PRO A 46 -20.82 -2.08 -5.05
CA PRO A 46 -21.98 -1.92 -5.94
C PRO A 46 -23.04 -3.04 -5.83
N LYS A 47 -22.63 -4.28 -5.54
CA LYS A 47 -23.56 -5.39 -5.35
C LYS A 47 -24.38 -5.21 -4.08
N LEU A 48 -23.74 -4.91 -2.98
CA LEU A 48 -24.40 -4.73 -1.69
C LEU A 48 -25.26 -3.48 -1.68
N GLN A 49 -24.81 -2.39 -2.33
CA GLN A 49 -25.62 -1.18 -2.53
C GLN A 49 -26.90 -1.49 -3.30
N SER A 50 -26.83 -2.22 -4.41
CA SER A 50 -28.00 -2.63 -5.19
C SER A 50 -28.95 -3.51 -4.37
N MET A 51 -28.43 -4.43 -3.56
CA MET A 51 -29.25 -5.26 -2.66
C MET A 51 -29.95 -4.40 -1.61
N ARG A 52 -29.26 -3.44 -1.01
CA ARG A 52 -29.82 -2.52 -0.01
C ARG A 52 -30.96 -1.67 -0.58
N VAL A 53 -30.76 -1.09 -1.76
CA VAL A 53 -31.77 -0.29 -2.47
C VAL A 53 -33.00 -1.16 -2.75
N THR A 54 -32.82 -2.35 -3.32
CA THR A 54 -33.92 -3.27 -3.61
C THR A 54 -34.73 -3.61 -2.36
N LEU A 55 -34.07 -3.92 -1.24
CA LEU A 55 -34.74 -4.22 0.03
C LEU A 55 -35.44 -3.00 0.61
N ALA A 56 -34.82 -1.81 0.57
CA ALA A 56 -35.41 -0.57 1.10
C ALA A 56 -36.66 -0.13 0.32
N GLU A 57 -36.71 -0.42 -0.98
CA GLU A 57 -37.88 -0.17 -1.84
C GLU A 57 -38.97 -1.25 -1.72
N GLY A 58 -38.79 -2.23 -0.82
CA GLY A 58 -39.73 -3.34 -0.62
C GLY A 58 -39.68 -4.41 -1.71
N GLY A 59 -38.63 -4.40 -2.54
CA GLY A 59 -38.39 -5.42 -3.54
C GLY A 59 -37.84 -6.73 -2.92
N LYS A 60 -37.90 -7.83 -3.69
CA LYS A 60 -37.37 -9.12 -3.31
C LYS A 60 -36.07 -9.42 -4.03
N LEU A 61 -35.10 -9.89 -3.27
CA LEU A 61 -33.86 -10.43 -3.83
C LEU A 61 -34.09 -11.84 -4.36
N SER A 62 -33.43 -12.20 -5.48
CA SER A 62 -33.39 -13.57 -5.95
C SER A 62 -32.23 -14.32 -5.30
N PHE A 63 -32.37 -15.64 -5.08
CA PHE A 63 -31.26 -16.44 -4.59
C PHE A 63 -30.25 -16.67 -5.72
N THR A 64 -29.05 -16.14 -5.56
CA THR A 64 -28.05 -16.12 -6.62
C THR A 64 -26.87 -17.07 -6.40
N GLN A 65 -26.66 -17.56 -5.17
CA GLN A 65 -25.42 -18.25 -4.78
C GLN A 65 -25.33 -19.68 -5.32
N VAL A 66 -26.39 -20.48 -5.20
CA VAL A 66 -26.41 -21.88 -5.63
C VAL A 66 -27.75 -22.18 -6.29
N LYS A 67 -27.76 -22.39 -7.60
CA LYS A 67 -28.98 -22.72 -8.37
C LYS A 67 -29.05 -24.21 -8.75
N THR A 68 -27.89 -24.88 -8.83
CA THR A 68 -27.75 -26.27 -9.21
C THR A 68 -26.80 -27.00 -8.28
N ALA A 69 -26.85 -28.35 -8.29
CA ALA A 69 -25.89 -29.18 -7.56
C ALA A 69 -24.44 -28.89 -7.98
N ARG A 70 -24.22 -28.56 -9.25
CA ARG A 70 -22.91 -28.20 -9.79
C ARG A 70 -22.38 -26.88 -9.20
N ASP A 71 -23.26 -25.89 -9.04
CA ASP A 71 -22.91 -24.63 -8.35
C ASP A 71 -22.56 -24.89 -6.87
N GLY A 72 -23.32 -25.75 -6.19
CA GLY A 72 -23.03 -26.16 -4.82
C GLY A 72 -21.66 -26.84 -4.67
N MET A 73 -21.29 -27.69 -5.64
CA MET A 73 -19.93 -28.24 -5.65
C MET A 73 -18.86 -27.16 -5.87
N ALA A 74 -19.11 -26.20 -6.77
CA ALA A 74 -18.20 -25.08 -6.98
C ALA A 74 -17.98 -24.27 -5.69
N GLU A 75 -19.06 -23.99 -4.93
CA GLU A 75 -18.97 -23.31 -3.62
C GLU A 75 -18.12 -24.09 -2.61
N VAL A 76 -18.24 -25.44 -2.57
CA VAL A 76 -17.39 -26.25 -1.68
C VAL A 76 -15.92 -26.10 -2.04
N PHE A 77 -15.56 -26.23 -3.33
CA PHE A 77 -14.18 -26.07 -3.77
C PHE A 77 -13.65 -24.64 -3.54
N PHE A 78 -14.45 -23.62 -3.78
CA PHE A 78 -14.10 -22.24 -3.49
C PHE A 78 -13.90 -21.99 -1.98
N THR A 79 -14.78 -22.54 -1.14
CA THR A 79 -14.66 -22.42 0.32
C THR A 79 -13.38 -23.08 0.84
N VAL A 80 -13.04 -24.26 0.32
CA VAL A 80 -11.78 -24.95 0.64
C VAL A 80 -10.59 -24.10 0.19
N ALA A 81 -10.60 -23.59 -1.05
CA ALA A 81 -9.54 -22.71 -1.56
C ALA A 81 -9.37 -21.46 -0.69
N SER A 82 -10.47 -20.84 -0.28
CA SER A 82 -10.45 -19.66 0.58
C SER A 82 -9.85 -19.94 1.96
N ALA A 83 -10.11 -21.12 2.53
CA ALA A 83 -9.50 -21.56 3.79
C ALA A 83 -8.00 -21.86 3.63
N LEU A 84 -7.59 -22.41 2.49
CA LEU A 84 -6.21 -22.77 2.20
C LEU A 84 -5.32 -21.56 1.84
N ARG A 85 -5.90 -20.43 1.51
CA ARG A 85 -5.20 -19.24 0.97
C ARG A 85 -3.95 -18.82 1.75
N ASN A 86 -3.98 -18.95 3.09
CA ASN A 86 -2.87 -18.56 3.97
C ASN A 86 -2.25 -19.78 4.70
N GLU A 87 -2.73 -20.99 4.43
CA GLU A 87 -2.35 -22.23 5.12
C GLU A 87 -1.59 -23.21 4.19
N ALA A 88 -1.70 -23.03 2.88
CA ALA A 88 -1.10 -23.90 1.88
C ALA A 88 -0.39 -23.08 0.79
N SER A 89 0.38 -23.77 -0.07
CA SER A 89 1.02 -23.12 -1.21
C SER A 89 0.00 -22.61 -2.23
N GLU A 90 0.38 -21.58 -2.97
CA GLU A 90 -0.44 -20.94 -4.01
C GLU A 90 -0.85 -21.94 -5.09
N ASP A 91 0.07 -22.81 -5.52
CA ASP A 91 -0.19 -23.86 -6.52
C ASP A 91 -1.32 -24.82 -6.07
N TYR A 92 -1.24 -25.24 -4.82
CA TYR A 92 -2.23 -26.17 -4.26
C TYR A 92 -3.59 -25.50 -4.12
N THR A 93 -3.61 -24.25 -3.62
CA THR A 93 -4.83 -23.45 -3.50
C THR A 93 -5.45 -23.16 -4.87
N LEU A 94 -4.60 -22.84 -5.88
CA LEU A 94 -5.03 -22.58 -7.25
C LEU A 94 -5.75 -23.79 -7.88
N LEU A 95 -5.34 -25.01 -7.55
CA LEU A 95 -6.03 -26.22 -8.04
C LEU A 95 -7.51 -26.20 -7.65
N TYR A 96 -7.83 -25.89 -6.39
CA TYR A 96 -9.22 -25.84 -5.91
C TYR A 96 -10.02 -24.71 -6.55
N THR A 97 -9.44 -23.53 -6.73
CA THR A 97 -10.13 -22.43 -7.42
C THR A 97 -10.40 -22.77 -8.88
N ARG A 98 -9.47 -23.45 -9.57
CA ARG A 98 -9.67 -23.91 -10.96
C ARG A 98 -10.77 -24.95 -11.08
N VAL A 99 -10.91 -25.84 -10.10
CA VAL A 99 -12.04 -26.77 -10.06
C VAL A 99 -13.36 -26.02 -9.86
N ALA A 100 -13.39 -25.02 -8.97
CA ALA A 100 -14.56 -24.17 -8.76
C ALA A 100 -14.97 -23.44 -10.07
N GLU A 101 -14.01 -22.80 -10.77
CA GLU A 101 -14.23 -22.15 -12.07
C GLU A 101 -14.73 -23.14 -13.13
N TYR A 102 -14.20 -24.36 -13.18
CA TYR A 102 -14.64 -25.40 -14.13
C TYR A 102 -16.09 -25.84 -13.86
N LEU A 103 -16.44 -25.97 -12.59
CA LEU A 103 -17.80 -26.34 -12.18
C LEU A 103 -18.79 -25.19 -12.39
N ASN A 104 -18.40 -23.96 -12.13
CA ASN A 104 -19.21 -22.75 -12.34
C ASN A 104 -18.37 -21.64 -13.00
N PRO A 105 -18.37 -21.55 -14.35
CA PRO A 105 -17.56 -20.56 -15.08
C PRO A 105 -17.93 -19.08 -14.82
N ILE A 106 -19.08 -18.81 -14.21
CA ILE A 106 -19.52 -17.46 -13.84
C ILE A 106 -19.29 -17.18 -12.34
N HIS A 107 -18.51 -18.00 -11.66
CA HIS A 107 -18.18 -17.80 -10.24
C HIS A 107 -17.08 -16.76 -10.09
N SER A 108 -17.47 -15.47 -10.07
CA SER A 108 -16.55 -14.32 -10.07
C SER A 108 -15.53 -14.37 -8.94
N ASP A 109 -15.96 -14.73 -7.70
CA ASP A 109 -15.05 -14.78 -6.55
C ASP A 109 -13.98 -15.88 -6.71
N ALA A 110 -14.30 -17.03 -7.32
CA ALA A 110 -13.29 -18.05 -7.63
C ALA A 110 -12.32 -17.57 -8.71
N THR A 111 -12.82 -16.87 -9.71
CA THR A 111 -12.00 -16.25 -10.77
C THR A 111 -11.06 -15.18 -10.20
N LEU A 112 -11.56 -14.31 -9.33
CA LEU A 112 -10.73 -13.29 -8.64
C LEU A 112 -9.66 -13.94 -7.77
N LEU A 113 -10.01 -14.95 -6.99
CA LEU A 113 -9.03 -15.66 -6.16
C LEU A 113 -7.97 -16.38 -7.01
N SER A 114 -8.37 -17.03 -8.10
CA SER A 114 -7.41 -17.63 -9.05
C SER A 114 -6.45 -16.60 -9.63
N ALA A 115 -6.97 -15.45 -10.05
CA ALA A 115 -6.16 -14.40 -10.63
C ALA A 115 -5.18 -13.81 -9.60
N GLY A 116 -5.63 -13.55 -8.36
CA GLY A 116 -4.76 -13.08 -7.29
C GLY A 116 -3.66 -14.08 -6.90
N LEU A 117 -3.96 -15.39 -6.89
CA LEU A 117 -2.94 -16.43 -6.68
C LEU A 117 -1.90 -16.43 -7.81
N LEU A 118 -2.33 -16.27 -9.06
CA LEU A 118 -1.43 -16.16 -10.20
C LEU A 118 -0.53 -14.92 -10.11
N GLU A 119 -1.02 -13.80 -9.58
CA GLU A 119 -0.20 -12.62 -9.30
C GLU A 119 0.85 -12.89 -8.22
N GLN A 120 0.48 -13.56 -7.13
CA GLN A 120 1.42 -13.96 -6.07
C GLN A 120 2.53 -14.87 -6.60
N MET A 121 2.18 -15.74 -7.56
CA MET A 121 3.12 -16.61 -8.29
C MET A 121 3.88 -15.86 -9.40
N GLU A 122 3.74 -14.55 -9.54
CA GLU A 122 4.33 -13.72 -10.60
C GLU A 122 3.93 -14.15 -12.04
N ARG A 123 2.78 -14.85 -12.18
CA ARG A 123 2.21 -15.26 -13.47
C ARG A 123 1.28 -14.19 -14.04
N PHE A 124 1.79 -12.99 -14.22
CA PHE A 124 1.00 -11.77 -14.53
C PHE A 124 0.18 -11.85 -15.81
N GLU A 125 0.71 -12.50 -16.86
CA GLU A 125 -0.03 -12.70 -18.10
C GLU A 125 -1.26 -13.61 -17.90
N LEU A 126 -1.10 -14.68 -17.11
CA LEU A 126 -2.19 -15.59 -16.79
C LEU A 126 -3.20 -14.94 -15.85
N ALA A 127 -2.74 -14.14 -14.89
CA ALA A 127 -3.60 -13.33 -14.02
C ALA A 127 -4.46 -12.37 -14.85
N THR A 128 -3.84 -11.58 -15.73
CA THR A 128 -4.52 -10.67 -16.67
C THR A 128 -5.59 -11.38 -17.51
N GLN A 129 -5.28 -12.55 -18.05
CA GLN A 129 -6.25 -13.34 -18.82
C GLN A 129 -7.39 -13.89 -17.94
N THR A 130 -7.08 -14.23 -16.69
CA THR A 130 -8.08 -14.76 -15.75
C THR A 130 -9.04 -13.65 -15.31
N TYR A 131 -8.56 -12.46 -14.98
CA TYR A 131 -9.41 -11.30 -14.68
C TYR A 131 -10.37 -10.95 -15.82
N LYS A 132 -9.94 -11.03 -17.08
CA LYS A 132 -10.79 -10.78 -18.26
C LYS A 132 -12.00 -11.68 -18.40
N LYS A 133 -12.05 -12.80 -17.67
CA LYS A 133 -13.24 -13.69 -17.67
C LYS A 133 -14.43 -13.07 -16.95
N VAL A 134 -14.20 -12.11 -16.04
CA VAL A 134 -15.27 -11.41 -15.33
C VAL A 134 -15.89 -10.38 -16.28
N GLY A 135 -17.15 -10.60 -16.64
CA GLY A 135 -17.85 -9.78 -17.63
C GLY A 135 -18.29 -8.41 -17.08
N ARG A 136 -18.48 -7.45 -17.96
CA ARG A 136 -18.89 -6.06 -17.59
C ARG A 136 -20.20 -5.96 -16.79
N GLY A 137 -21.09 -6.92 -16.95
CA GLY A 137 -22.35 -6.98 -16.19
C GLY A 137 -22.24 -7.65 -14.83
N ASP A 138 -21.07 -8.16 -14.49
CA ASP A 138 -20.81 -8.78 -13.19
C ASP A 138 -20.54 -7.71 -12.13
N PRO A 139 -21.17 -7.76 -10.95
CA PRO A 139 -20.90 -6.81 -9.87
C PRO A 139 -19.42 -6.77 -9.42
N ALA A 140 -18.67 -7.86 -9.65
CA ALA A 140 -17.25 -7.93 -9.34
C ALA A 140 -16.35 -7.39 -10.48
N PHE A 141 -16.91 -6.85 -11.57
CA PHE A 141 -16.16 -6.35 -12.71
C PHE A 141 -15.12 -5.29 -12.32
N HIS A 142 -15.51 -4.35 -11.46
CA HIS A 142 -14.58 -3.31 -10.99
C HIS A 142 -13.36 -3.91 -10.27
N ALA A 143 -13.57 -4.90 -9.39
CA ALA A 143 -12.48 -5.56 -8.68
C ALA A 143 -11.57 -6.36 -9.64
N ALA A 144 -12.15 -6.98 -10.67
CA ALA A 144 -11.38 -7.67 -11.71
C ALA A 144 -10.54 -6.71 -12.55
N GLU A 145 -11.08 -5.54 -12.92
CA GLU A 145 -10.32 -4.56 -13.70
C GLU A 145 -9.21 -3.88 -12.86
N LEU A 146 -9.45 -3.65 -11.57
CA LEU A 146 -8.40 -3.17 -10.65
C LEU A 146 -7.25 -4.19 -10.55
N GLY A 147 -7.56 -5.47 -10.30
CA GLY A 147 -6.55 -6.52 -10.28
C GLY A 147 -5.85 -6.68 -11.64
N ARG A 148 -6.60 -6.58 -12.75
CA ARG A 148 -6.01 -6.63 -14.10
C ARG A 148 -5.03 -5.49 -14.35
N ALA A 149 -5.33 -4.30 -13.90
CA ALA A 149 -4.43 -3.15 -14.01
C ALA A 149 -3.15 -3.38 -13.21
N GLU A 150 -3.27 -3.88 -11.97
CA GLU A 150 -2.10 -4.20 -11.15
C GLU A 150 -1.23 -5.30 -11.79
N ALA A 151 -1.83 -6.37 -12.29
CA ALA A 151 -1.10 -7.43 -13.00
C ALA A 151 -0.39 -6.91 -14.27
N LEU A 152 -1.02 -5.99 -15.02
CA LEU A 152 -0.40 -5.34 -16.18
C LEU A 152 0.79 -4.49 -15.74
N ARG A 153 0.64 -3.67 -14.71
CA ARG A 153 1.70 -2.84 -14.16
C ARG A 153 2.92 -3.69 -13.76
N ARG A 154 2.69 -4.72 -12.96
CA ARG A 154 3.75 -5.64 -12.50
C ARG A 154 4.38 -6.45 -13.64
N SER A 155 3.70 -6.61 -14.75
CA SER A 155 4.26 -7.23 -15.97
C SER A 155 5.04 -6.26 -16.85
N GLY A 156 5.33 -5.03 -16.40
CA GLY A 156 6.05 -4.01 -17.17
C GLY A 156 5.21 -3.34 -18.25
N LYS A 157 3.88 -3.29 -18.11
CA LYS A 157 2.94 -2.67 -19.05
C LYS A 157 2.13 -1.55 -18.38
N PRO A 158 2.78 -0.51 -17.81
CA PRO A 158 2.10 0.50 -17.01
C PRO A 158 1.11 1.34 -17.83
N ASP A 159 1.39 1.67 -19.09
CA ASP A 159 0.46 2.40 -19.96
C ASP A 159 -0.85 1.61 -20.18
N ALA A 160 -0.76 0.31 -20.38
CA ALA A 160 -1.94 -0.54 -20.50
C ALA A 160 -2.74 -0.63 -19.18
N ALA A 161 -2.06 -0.58 -18.04
CA ALA A 161 -2.72 -0.51 -16.74
C ALA A 161 -3.51 0.80 -16.58
N ILE A 162 -2.92 1.93 -16.95
CA ILE A 162 -3.59 3.24 -16.93
C ILE A 162 -4.80 3.23 -17.86
N GLU A 163 -4.70 2.72 -19.08
CA GLU A 163 -5.84 2.62 -20.02
C GLU A 163 -7.01 1.84 -19.41
N VAL A 164 -6.71 0.74 -18.72
CA VAL A 164 -7.71 -0.06 -17.99
C VAL A 164 -8.39 0.76 -16.91
N LEU A 165 -7.61 1.45 -16.06
CA LEU A 165 -8.11 2.26 -14.95
C LEU A 165 -8.92 3.47 -15.43
N GLU A 166 -8.48 4.16 -16.49
CA GLU A 166 -9.23 5.26 -17.10
C GLU A 166 -10.58 4.79 -17.68
N ASN A 167 -10.61 3.62 -18.32
CA ASN A 167 -11.84 3.02 -18.80
C ASN A 167 -12.78 2.68 -17.63
N LEU A 168 -12.21 2.14 -16.54
CA LEU A 168 -12.98 1.81 -15.35
C LEU A 168 -13.51 3.08 -14.66
N ALA A 169 -12.71 4.14 -14.54
CA ALA A 169 -13.12 5.43 -13.96
C ALA A 169 -14.28 6.08 -14.71
N ARG A 170 -14.36 5.90 -16.04
CA ARG A 170 -15.50 6.40 -16.84
C ARG A 170 -16.80 5.65 -16.57
N THR A 171 -16.74 4.37 -16.26
CA THR A 171 -17.93 3.51 -16.07
C THR A 171 -18.32 3.36 -14.60
N HIS A 172 -17.39 3.56 -13.68
CA HIS A 172 -17.54 3.42 -12.23
C HIS A 172 -17.01 4.68 -11.52
N SER A 173 -17.44 5.85 -11.99
CA SER A 173 -16.94 7.15 -11.55
C SER A 173 -17.21 7.48 -10.08
N SER A 174 -18.18 6.81 -9.45
CA SER A 174 -18.52 6.99 -8.03
C SER A 174 -17.66 6.14 -7.08
N LEU A 175 -16.79 5.26 -7.59
CA LEU A 175 -15.95 4.42 -6.75
C LEU A 175 -14.61 5.10 -6.46
N ALA A 176 -14.42 5.62 -5.25
CA ALA A 176 -13.21 6.27 -4.80
C ALA A 176 -11.95 5.42 -5.05
N MET A 177 -12.05 4.10 -4.81
CA MET A 177 -10.94 3.17 -5.01
C MET A 177 -10.44 3.09 -6.47
N VAL A 178 -11.30 3.35 -7.45
CA VAL A 178 -10.89 3.36 -8.87
C VAL A 178 -10.01 4.57 -9.14
N HIS A 179 -10.41 5.74 -8.63
CA HIS A 179 -9.64 6.98 -8.80
C HIS A 179 -8.35 6.97 -7.98
N SER A 180 -8.34 6.40 -6.77
CA SER A 180 -7.11 6.26 -5.99
C SER A 180 -6.11 5.30 -6.68
N SER A 181 -6.58 4.17 -7.22
CA SER A 181 -5.71 3.26 -7.99
C SER A 181 -5.16 3.90 -9.27
N LEU A 182 -5.95 4.75 -9.93
CA LEU A 182 -5.47 5.53 -11.08
C LEU A 182 -4.42 6.56 -10.65
N GLY A 183 -4.61 7.22 -9.50
CA GLY A 183 -3.62 8.11 -8.89
C GLY A 183 -2.31 7.38 -8.58
N ASP A 184 -2.38 6.18 -7.99
CA ASP A 184 -1.22 5.35 -7.71
C ASP A 184 -0.46 4.96 -8.99
N ALA A 185 -1.19 4.60 -10.05
CA ALA A 185 -0.59 4.27 -11.33
C ALA A 185 0.14 5.47 -11.96
N PHE A 186 -0.47 6.66 -11.93
CA PHE A 186 0.17 7.89 -12.39
C PHE A 186 1.41 8.26 -11.55
N ARG A 187 1.30 8.20 -10.21
CA ARG A 187 2.39 8.50 -9.29
C ARG A 187 3.61 7.61 -9.51
N GLN A 188 3.40 6.30 -9.73
CA GLN A 188 4.47 5.35 -10.01
C GLN A 188 5.15 5.58 -11.36
N MET A 189 4.48 6.24 -12.30
CA MET A 189 5.05 6.70 -13.57
C MET A 189 5.56 8.15 -13.51
N GLU A 190 5.70 8.70 -12.32
CA GLU A 190 6.15 10.07 -12.07
C GLU A 190 5.27 11.15 -12.74
N ARG A 191 4.02 10.81 -13.08
CA ARG A 191 3.02 11.72 -13.64
C ARG A 191 2.24 12.39 -12.49
N PHE A 192 2.95 13.17 -11.70
CA PHE A 192 2.46 13.64 -10.39
C PHE A 192 1.26 14.58 -10.47
N GLU A 193 1.16 15.46 -11.50
CA GLU A 193 -0.01 16.32 -11.67
C GLU A 193 -1.28 15.52 -11.97
N GLU A 194 -1.15 14.44 -12.72
CA GLU A 194 -2.28 13.55 -13.03
C GLU A 194 -2.65 12.71 -11.82
N ALA A 195 -1.65 12.27 -11.05
CA ALA A 195 -1.87 11.57 -9.78
C ALA A 195 -2.66 12.44 -8.80
N VAL A 196 -2.27 13.71 -8.60
CA VAL A 196 -3.00 14.66 -7.73
C VAL A 196 -4.45 14.79 -8.17
N ARG A 197 -4.72 15.02 -9.47
CA ARG A 197 -6.10 15.13 -9.97
C ARG A 197 -6.94 13.87 -9.73
N ALA A 198 -6.31 12.70 -9.87
CA ALA A 198 -6.99 11.44 -9.63
C ALA A 198 -7.31 11.24 -8.13
N TYR A 199 -6.37 11.57 -7.22
CA TYR A 199 -6.61 11.54 -5.78
C TYR A 199 -7.65 12.56 -5.34
N ASP A 200 -7.66 13.78 -5.91
CA ASP A 200 -8.71 14.78 -5.66
C ASP A 200 -10.08 14.22 -6.02
N THR A 201 -10.17 13.55 -7.17
CA THR A 201 -11.41 12.91 -7.60
C THR A 201 -11.82 11.79 -6.65
N ALA A 202 -10.85 10.98 -6.18
CA ALA A 202 -11.11 9.91 -5.21
C ALA A 202 -11.66 10.47 -3.90
N LEU A 203 -11.04 11.50 -3.34
CA LEU A 203 -11.49 12.15 -2.10
C LEU A 203 -12.88 12.79 -2.23
N ALA A 204 -13.20 13.34 -3.39
CA ALA A 204 -14.51 13.93 -3.67
C ALA A 204 -15.68 12.91 -3.71
N GLN A 205 -15.40 11.60 -3.78
CA GLN A 205 -16.45 10.56 -3.73
C GLN A 205 -16.93 10.25 -2.32
N TYR A 206 -16.26 10.72 -1.29
CA TYR A 206 -16.67 10.49 0.09
C TYR A 206 -17.61 11.61 0.57
N GLU A 207 -18.76 11.23 1.14
CA GLU A 207 -19.70 12.16 1.76
C GLU A 207 -19.23 12.61 3.15
N GLU A 208 -18.53 11.71 3.86
CA GLU A 208 -17.99 11.95 5.21
C GLU A 208 -16.54 11.49 5.29
N GLU A 209 -15.79 12.08 6.21
CA GLU A 209 -14.42 11.63 6.47
C GLU A 209 -14.42 10.26 7.15
N VAL A 210 -13.63 9.35 6.62
CA VAL A 210 -13.40 8.03 7.20
C VAL A 210 -11.89 7.78 7.37
N ASN A 211 -11.53 7.05 8.42
CA ASN A 211 -10.12 6.79 8.72
C ASN A 211 -9.35 6.18 7.53
N GLY A 212 -10.03 5.35 6.72
CA GLY A 212 -9.42 4.72 5.55
C GLY A 212 -8.88 5.69 4.49
N GLN A 213 -9.29 6.97 4.50
CA GLN A 213 -8.78 7.96 3.54
C GLN A 213 -7.32 8.37 3.78
N TRP A 214 -6.72 8.03 4.93
CA TRP A 214 -5.36 8.43 5.26
C TRP A 214 -4.34 8.10 4.17
N PHE A 215 -4.49 6.97 3.50
CA PHE A 215 -3.55 6.55 2.46
C PHE A 215 -3.66 7.39 1.18
N ILE A 216 -4.86 7.93 0.85
CA ILE A 216 -5.05 8.81 -0.30
C ILE A 216 -4.38 10.15 -0.04
N TYR A 217 -4.57 10.72 1.15
CA TYR A 217 -3.87 11.94 1.56
C TYR A 217 -2.35 11.73 1.56
N TYR A 218 -1.86 10.62 2.11
CA TYR A 218 -0.44 10.30 2.10
C TYR A 218 0.14 10.23 0.67
N ALA A 219 -0.52 9.51 -0.22
CA ALA A 219 -0.07 9.34 -1.61
C ALA A 219 -0.15 10.67 -2.41
N ARG A 220 -1.19 11.50 -2.15
CA ARG A 220 -1.32 12.82 -2.75
C ARG A 220 -0.25 13.78 -2.20
N GLY A 221 0.04 13.71 -0.91
CA GLY A 221 1.11 14.47 -0.27
C GLY A 221 2.48 14.19 -0.90
N ILE A 222 2.82 12.92 -1.14
CA ILE A 222 4.04 12.55 -1.90
C ILE A 222 4.01 13.19 -3.29
N SER A 223 2.89 13.14 -4.00
CA SER A 223 2.78 13.72 -5.33
C SER A 223 2.94 15.25 -5.32
N HIS A 224 2.41 15.94 -4.30
CA HIS A 224 2.61 17.36 -4.10
C HIS A 224 4.07 17.70 -3.80
N GLU A 225 4.75 16.91 -2.98
CA GLU A 225 6.17 17.12 -2.68
C GLU A 225 7.04 16.99 -3.93
N ARG A 226 6.81 15.96 -4.75
CA ARG A 226 7.50 15.76 -6.03
C ARG A 226 7.25 16.88 -7.05
N LEU A 227 6.19 17.68 -6.85
CA LEU A 227 5.87 18.88 -7.63
C LEU A 227 6.39 20.18 -6.97
N ASP A 228 7.23 20.07 -5.94
CA ASP A 228 7.73 21.20 -5.14
C ASP A 228 6.63 22.03 -4.44
N LYS A 229 5.44 21.42 -4.21
CA LYS A 229 4.29 22.03 -3.54
C LYS A 229 4.28 21.64 -2.06
N TRP A 230 5.28 22.10 -1.31
CA TRP A 230 5.48 21.67 0.06
C TRP A 230 4.31 21.98 1.01
N VAL A 231 3.69 23.15 0.87
CA VAL A 231 2.58 23.56 1.75
C VAL A 231 1.41 22.58 1.64
N GLU A 232 1.07 22.19 0.41
CA GLU A 232 0.03 21.20 0.13
C GLU A 232 0.46 19.81 0.59
N ALA A 233 1.71 19.44 0.39
CA ALA A 233 2.27 18.16 0.82
C ALA A 233 2.20 18.01 2.35
N GLU A 234 2.69 19.00 3.10
CA GLU A 234 2.65 18.97 4.57
C GLU A 234 1.20 18.92 5.09
N ALA A 235 0.28 19.66 4.48
CA ALA A 235 -1.14 19.62 4.85
C ALA A 235 -1.74 18.22 4.67
N ASP A 236 -1.43 17.56 3.56
CA ASP A 236 -1.89 16.21 3.27
C ASP A 236 -1.28 15.16 4.22
N PHE A 237 0.01 15.23 4.51
CA PHE A 237 0.64 14.32 5.49
C PHE A 237 0.06 14.50 6.89
N ARG A 238 -0.19 15.75 7.32
CA ARG A 238 -0.84 16.02 8.61
C ARG A 238 -2.26 15.51 8.64
N LYS A 239 -3.02 15.65 7.54
CA LYS A 239 -4.36 15.07 7.43
C LYS A 239 -4.33 13.55 7.47
N ALA A 240 -3.35 12.91 6.83
CA ALA A 240 -3.15 11.47 6.93
C ALA A 240 -2.90 11.03 8.39
N LEU A 241 -2.09 11.77 9.16
CA LEU A 241 -1.85 11.50 10.58
C LEU A 241 -3.04 11.83 11.48
N GLU A 242 -3.88 12.80 11.13
CA GLU A 242 -5.14 13.05 11.84
C GLU A 242 -6.07 11.83 11.75
N LEU A 243 -6.16 11.23 10.56
CA LEU A 243 -6.99 10.04 10.30
C LEU A 243 -6.36 8.74 10.81
N ASN A 244 -5.03 8.66 10.85
CA ASN A 244 -4.27 7.51 11.35
C ASN A 244 -2.99 7.96 12.09
N PRO A 245 -3.09 8.33 13.38
CA PRO A 245 -2.04 9.05 14.11
C PRO A 245 -0.72 8.30 14.29
N GLU A 246 -0.74 6.98 14.31
CA GLU A 246 0.45 6.15 14.55
C GLU A 246 0.89 5.41 13.28
N GLN A 247 0.57 5.95 12.09
CA GLN A 247 0.98 5.32 10.84
C GLN A 247 2.48 5.52 10.58
N PRO A 248 3.30 4.45 10.69
CA PRO A 248 4.75 4.61 10.71
C PRO A 248 5.33 5.20 9.41
N GLN A 249 4.75 4.82 8.25
CA GLN A 249 5.21 5.32 6.96
C GLN A 249 4.99 6.84 6.84
N VAL A 250 3.84 7.34 7.31
CA VAL A 250 3.52 8.78 7.23
C VAL A 250 4.37 9.56 8.21
N LEU A 251 4.53 9.05 9.45
CA LEU A 251 5.41 9.65 10.46
C LEU A 251 6.84 9.75 9.95
N ASN A 252 7.37 8.66 9.40
CA ASN A 252 8.73 8.62 8.84
C ASN A 252 8.89 9.60 7.68
N TYR A 253 7.97 9.56 6.72
CA TYR A 253 8.07 10.38 5.52
C TYR A 253 7.99 11.87 5.84
N LEU A 254 6.99 12.29 6.63
CA LEU A 254 6.86 13.69 7.04
C LEU A 254 8.06 14.15 7.88
N GLY A 255 8.49 13.33 8.86
CA GLY A 255 9.65 13.64 9.69
C GLY A 255 10.93 13.82 8.87
N TYR A 256 11.20 12.90 7.95
CA TYR A 256 12.35 12.98 7.05
C TYR A 256 12.28 14.25 6.17
N SER A 257 11.15 14.51 5.53
CA SER A 257 10.97 15.71 4.68
C SER A 257 11.13 17.02 5.45
N LEU A 258 10.68 17.08 6.71
CA LEU A 258 10.89 18.26 7.57
C LEU A 258 12.38 18.52 7.86
N VAL A 259 13.16 17.44 8.06
CA VAL A 259 14.62 17.56 8.28
C VAL A 259 15.31 18.00 7.01
N GLU A 260 14.99 17.43 5.85
CA GLU A 260 15.57 17.85 4.57
C GLU A 260 15.26 19.35 4.26
N LYS A 261 14.09 19.81 4.66
CA LYS A 261 13.70 21.23 4.53
C LYS A 261 14.19 22.14 5.67
N GLN A 262 14.88 21.56 6.64
CA GLN A 262 15.46 22.27 7.79
C GLN A 262 14.41 23.03 8.63
N VAL A 263 13.22 22.48 8.79
CA VAL A 263 12.12 23.09 9.56
C VAL A 263 11.57 22.11 10.60
N LYS A 264 11.15 22.63 11.75
CA LYS A 264 10.48 21.87 12.83
C LYS A 264 11.27 20.60 13.24
N LEU A 265 12.58 20.75 13.44
CA LEU A 265 13.52 19.63 13.62
C LEU A 265 13.20 18.75 14.83
N ASP A 266 12.76 19.34 15.97
CA ASP A 266 12.34 18.58 17.16
C ASP A 266 11.09 17.74 16.90
N GLU A 267 10.10 18.34 16.21
CA GLU A 267 8.89 17.62 15.80
C GLU A 267 9.25 16.47 14.86
N ALA A 268 10.13 16.71 13.90
CA ALA A 268 10.60 15.73 12.93
C ALA A 268 11.26 14.53 13.60
N LEU A 269 12.20 14.77 14.53
CA LEU A 269 12.87 13.70 15.27
C LEU A 269 11.86 12.87 16.07
N GLY A 270 10.94 13.52 16.81
CA GLY A 270 9.91 12.83 17.57
C GLY A 270 8.97 11.98 16.71
N MET A 271 8.67 12.40 15.48
CA MET A 271 7.89 11.61 14.52
C MET A 271 8.65 10.35 14.09
N ILE A 272 9.94 10.47 13.76
CA ILE A 272 10.77 9.35 13.31
C ILE A 272 11.01 8.36 14.47
N GLU A 273 11.24 8.84 15.69
CA GLU A 273 11.35 7.97 16.87
C GLU A 273 10.08 7.13 17.10
N ARG A 274 8.89 7.75 16.93
CA ARG A 274 7.61 7.02 16.99
C ARG A 274 7.49 6.00 15.86
N ALA A 275 7.92 6.35 14.64
CA ALA A 275 7.91 5.41 13.51
C ALA A 275 8.80 4.18 13.78
N VAL A 276 10.01 4.39 14.31
CA VAL A 276 10.93 3.31 14.71
C VAL A 276 10.33 2.46 15.83
N ALA A 277 9.73 3.09 16.85
CA ALA A 277 9.08 2.35 17.94
C ALA A 277 7.94 1.44 17.43
N ALA A 278 7.19 1.88 16.42
CA ALA A 278 6.12 1.09 15.80
C ALA A 278 6.64 0.00 14.84
N ARG A 279 7.78 0.23 14.17
CA ARG A 279 8.37 -0.68 13.17
C ARG A 279 9.90 -0.80 13.33
N PRO A 280 10.39 -1.38 14.44
CA PRO A 280 11.82 -1.49 14.73
C PRO A 280 12.56 -2.49 13.82
N ASP A 281 11.83 -3.26 13.04
CA ASP A 281 12.29 -4.22 12.04
C ASP A 281 12.31 -3.65 10.60
N SER A 282 11.91 -2.40 10.41
CA SER A 282 11.90 -1.75 9.11
C SER A 282 13.21 -0.99 8.88
N GLY A 283 14.13 -1.57 8.10
CA GLY A 283 15.47 -1.01 7.89
C GLY A 283 15.46 0.43 7.40
N TYR A 284 14.58 0.78 6.44
CA TYR A 284 14.50 2.15 5.92
C TYR A 284 13.97 3.17 6.95
N ILE A 285 13.10 2.76 7.90
CA ILE A 285 12.64 3.65 8.98
C ILE A 285 13.77 3.85 10.00
N VAL A 286 14.50 2.78 10.30
CA VAL A 286 15.63 2.85 11.23
C VAL A 286 16.80 3.65 10.62
N ASP A 287 17.05 3.52 9.31
CA ASP A 287 18.01 4.36 8.56
C ASP A 287 17.64 5.85 8.67
N SER A 288 16.37 6.18 8.45
CA SER A 288 15.90 7.57 8.59
C SER A 288 16.20 8.16 9.98
N LEU A 289 16.10 7.36 11.06
CA LEU A 289 16.47 7.83 12.39
C LEU A 289 17.97 8.14 12.48
N GLY A 290 18.81 7.23 12.02
CA GLY A 290 20.26 7.43 12.00
C GLY A 290 20.67 8.62 11.16
N TRP A 291 20.07 8.77 9.97
CA TRP A 291 20.33 9.90 9.08
C TRP A 291 19.90 11.24 9.67
N VAL A 292 18.72 11.31 10.28
CA VAL A 292 18.24 12.52 10.95
C VAL A 292 19.16 12.90 12.12
N LEU A 293 19.59 11.97 12.95
CA LEU A 293 20.55 12.22 14.02
C LEU A 293 21.90 12.72 13.45
N PHE A 294 22.38 12.14 12.34
CA PHE A 294 23.56 12.62 11.63
C PHE A 294 23.38 14.07 11.16
N ARG A 295 22.26 14.39 10.48
CA ARG A 295 21.95 15.76 10.00
C ARG A 295 21.86 16.78 11.13
N LEU A 296 21.46 16.35 12.34
CA LEU A 296 21.42 17.17 13.57
C LEU A 296 22.79 17.28 14.26
N GLY A 297 23.86 16.69 13.72
CA GLY A 297 25.19 16.68 14.33
C GLY A 297 25.31 15.77 15.58
N ARG A 298 24.30 14.92 15.83
CA ARG A 298 24.27 13.96 16.95
C ARG A 298 24.90 12.64 16.53
N TYR A 299 26.17 12.71 16.08
CA TYR A 299 26.87 11.61 15.39
C TYR A 299 26.98 10.35 16.23
N ASP A 300 27.35 10.48 17.53
CA ASP A 300 27.50 9.31 18.43
C ASP A 300 26.15 8.56 18.59
N GLU A 301 25.05 9.27 18.60
CA GLU A 301 23.72 8.69 18.73
C GLU A 301 23.22 8.08 17.42
N ALA A 302 23.74 8.53 16.27
CA ALA A 302 23.41 7.99 14.96
C ALA A 302 24.01 6.58 14.71
N VAL A 303 25.10 6.24 15.39
CA VAL A 303 25.84 4.97 15.14
C VAL A 303 24.94 3.75 15.31
N ALA A 304 24.28 3.61 16.46
CA ALA A 304 23.50 2.41 16.75
C ALA A 304 22.30 2.21 15.82
N PRO A 305 21.48 3.23 15.50
CA PRO A 305 20.43 3.11 14.48
C PRO A 305 20.99 2.72 13.10
N MET A 306 22.10 3.33 12.67
CA MET A 306 22.68 3.06 11.35
C MET A 306 23.28 1.65 11.25
N GLU A 307 23.97 1.16 12.29
CA GLU A 307 24.42 -0.22 12.37
C GLU A 307 23.21 -1.17 12.28
N ARG A 308 22.11 -0.85 12.99
CA ARG A 308 20.88 -1.66 12.96
C ARG A 308 20.20 -1.62 11.58
N ALA A 309 20.13 -0.48 10.92
CA ALA A 309 19.59 -0.36 9.56
C ALA A 309 20.39 -1.23 8.57
N THR A 310 21.72 -1.19 8.67
CA THR A 310 22.62 -2.02 7.83
C THR A 310 22.47 -3.52 8.11
N GLU A 311 22.21 -3.94 9.34
CA GLU A 311 21.86 -5.35 9.63
C GLU A 311 20.56 -5.78 8.92
N LEU A 312 19.56 -4.90 8.90
CA LEU A 312 18.25 -5.16 8.30
C LEU A 312 18.27 -5.07 6.76
N MET A 313 19.13 -4.21 6.20
CA MET A 313 19.24 -3.92 4.77
C MET A 313 20.69 -4.02 4.29
N ALA A 314 21.30 -5.19 4.49
CA ALA A 314 22.72 -5.39 4.33
C ALA A 314 23.29 -5.10 2.92
N ILE A 315 22.48 -5.20 1.87
CA ILE A 315 22.88 -5.00 0.47
C ILE A 315 22.38 -3.67 -0.12
N ASP A 316 21.76 -2.82 0.70
CA ASP A 316 21.26 -1.53 0.24
C ASP A 316 22.41 -0.51 0.14
N PRO A 317 22.66 0.11 -1.04
CA PRO A 317 23.76 1.03 -1.22
C PRO A 317 23.62 2.31 -0.40
N ILE A 318 22.40 2.83 -0.23
CA ILE A 318 22.13 4.08 0.50
C ILE A 318 22.44 3.90 1.98
N VAL A 319 21.91 2.81 2.58
CA VAL A 319 22.11 2.52 4.00
C VAL A 319 23.60 2.29 4.32
N ASN A 320 24.36 1.62 3.42
CA ASN A 320 25.79 1.46 3.59
C ASN A 320 26.56 2.78 3.42
N ASP A 321 26.13 3.66 2.51
CA ASP A 321 26.73 5.00 2.34
C ASP A 321 26.49 5.87 3.58
N HIS A 322 25.26 5.92 4.07
CA HIS A 322 24.88 6.64 5.30
C HIS A 322 25.67 6.15 6.52
N LEU A 323 25.82 4.81 6.71
CA LEU A 323 26.64 4.28 7.81
C LEU A 323 28.11 4.68 7.66
N GLY A 324 28.63 4.74 6.44
CA GLY A 324 29.98 5.25 6.15
C GLY A 324 30.13 6.70 6.60
N ASP A 325 29.18 7.56 6.30
CA ASP A 325 29.17 8.99 6.69
C ASP A 325 29.11 9.14 8.21
N VAL A 326 28.29 8.34 8.90
CA VAL A 326 28.21 8.33 10.37
C VAL A 326 29.51 7.84 10.99
N TYR A 327 30.09 6.75 10.51
CA TYR A 327 31.39 6.27 11.04
C TYR A 327 32.52 7.28 10.86
N TRP A 328 32.57 7.96 9.71
CA TRP A 328 33.56 9.02 9.50
C TRP A 328 33.42 10.12 10.53
N SER A 329 32.20 10.57 10.80
CA SER A 329 31.91 11.69 11.71
C SER A 329 32.23 11.39 13.18
N VAL A 330 32.33 10.10 13.56
CA VAL A 330 32.79 9.67 14.90
C VAL A 330 34.26 9.20 14.91
N GLY A 331 35.02 9.45 13.82
CA GLY A 331 36.44 9.14 13.73
C GLY A 331 36.78 7.66 13.41
N ARG A 332 35.77 6.85 13.02
CA ARG A 332 35.95 5.43 12.63
C ARG A 332 36.24 5.35 11.12
N PHE A 333 37.35 5.95 10.68
CA PHE A 333 37.66 6.16 9.26
C PHE A 333 37.80 4.87 8.44
N LEU A 334 38.44 3.84 8.99
CA LEU A 334 38.60 2.56 8.28
C LEU A 334 37.28 1.84 8.04
N GLU A 335 36.39 1.90 9.03
CA GLU A 335 35.03 1.36 8.91
C GLU A 335 34.20 2.16 7.94
N ALA A 336 34.34 3.49 7.93
CA ALA A 336 33.70 4.37 6.94
C ALA A 336 34.09 3.99 5.50
N GLU A 337 35.41 3.90 5.24
CA GLU A 337 35.91 3.47 3.94
C GLU A 337 35.39 2.09 3.52
N PHE A 338 35.29 1.16 4.48
CA PHE A 338 34.74 -0.17 4.21
C PHE A 338 33.28 -0.10 3.77
N GLN A 339 32.44 0.70 4.46
CA GLN A 339 31.03 0.84 4.13
C GLN A 339 30.82 1.55 2.79
N TRP A 340 31.57 2.62 2.47
CA TRP A 340 31.52 3.27 1.16
C TRP A 340 31.95 2.34 0.01
N LYS A 341 33.00 1.52 0.18
CA LYS A 341 33.39 0.50 -0.81
C LYS A 341 32.31 -0.55 -0.99
N ARG A 342 31.63 -0.91 0.11
CA ARG A 342 30.51 -1.85 0.09
C ARG A 342 29.31 -1.24 -0.62
N ALA A 343 28.96 0.02 -0.34
CA ALA A 343 27.91 0.75 -1.05
C ALA A 343 28.14 0.76 -2.58
N LEU A 344 29.35 1.11 -3.02
CA LEU A 344 29.73 1.06 -4.44
C LEU A 344 29.59 -0.33 -5.05
N SER A 345 29.87 -1.39 -4.31
CA SER A 345 29.73 -2.75 -4.83
C SER A 345 28.28 -3.17 -5.08
N PHE A 346 27.31 -2.46 -4.51
CA PHE A 346 25.88 -2.74 -4.66
C PHE A 346 25.17 -1.79 -5.65
N VAL A 347 25.75 -0.62 -5.96
CA VAL A 347 25.15 0.32 -6.92
C VAL A 347 24.91 -0.30 -8.29
N ASP A 348 25.80 -1.19 -8.74
CA ASP A 348 25.72 -1.83 -10.06
C ASP A 348 24.71 -3.00 -10.13
N PHE A 349 24.10 -3.41 -9.00
CA PHE A 349 23.24 -4.60 -8.91
C PHE A 349 21.74 -4.31 -8.74
N GLY A 350 21.33 -3.06 -8.71
CA GLY A 350 19.91 -2.68 -8.52
C GLY A 350 19.53 -1.43 -9.29
N ASP A 351 18.23 -1.14 -9.32
CA ASP A 351 17.72 0.21 -9.58
C ASP A 351 18.20 1.13 -8.43
N ALA A 352 19.50 1.46 -8.44
CA ALA A 352 20.07 2.39 -7.49
C ALA A 352 19.28 3.68 -7.64
N SER A 353 18.55 4.05 -6.60
CA SER A 353 17.89 5.34 -6.53
C SER A 353 18.96 6.41 -6.75
N GLN A 354 18.61 7.53 -7.34
CA GLN A 354 19.53 8.66 -7.57
C GLN A 354 20.19 9.18 -6.28
N GLU A 355 19.77 8.68 -5.11
CA GLU A 355 20.26 9.06 -3.79
C GLU A 355 21.63 8.43 -3.43
N ALA A 356 21.97 7.24 -3.97
CA ALA A 356 23.31 6.66 -3.82
C ALA A 356 24.16 7.07 -5.03
N ASP A 357 24.68 8.30 -5.03
CA ASP A 357 25.55 8.82 -6.09
C ASP A 357 26.96 8.15 -6.04
N PRO A 358 27.30 7.29 -7.01
CA PRO A 358 28.59 6.61 -7.02
C PRO A 358 29.78 7.56 -7.12
N ASP A 359 29.64 8.71 -7.77
CA ASP A 359 30.72 9.67 -7.93
C ASP A 359 30.97 10.42 -6.63
N ARG A 360 29.90 10.75 -5.90
CA ARG A 360 30.01 11.30 -4.54
C ARG A 360 30.69 10.32 -3.58
N ILE A 361 30.31 9.04 -3.62
CA ILE A 361 30.92 7.99 -2.78
C ILE A 361 32.41 7.80 -3.13
N ARG A 362 32.79 7.79 -4.42
CA ARG A 362 34.19 7.77 -4.84
C ARG A 362 34.96 8.98 -4.32
N ARG A 363 34.34 10.17 -4.37
CA ARG A 363 34.95 11.39 -3.86
C ARG A 363 35.20 11.31 -2.36
N LYS A 364 34.26 10.76 -1.56
CA LYS A 364 34.48 10.50 -0.14
C LYS A 364 35.68 9.60 0.13
N LEU A 365 35.86 8.56 -0.68
CA LEU A 365 37.01 7.65 -0.58
C LEU A 365 38.35 8.32 -0.94
N GLU A 366 38.36 9.36 -1.77
CA GLU A 366 39.57 10.08 -2.19
C GLU A 366 39.97 11.15 -1.18
N VAL A 367 39.04 11.92 -0.66
CA VAL A 367 39.35 13.14 0.12
C VAL A 367 38.73 13.16 1.53
N GLY A 368 37.89 12.19 1.86
CA GLY A 368 37.13 12.14 3.10
C GLY A 368 35.81 12.90 3.01
N LEU A 369 34.89 12.60 3.96
CA LEU A 369 33.57 13.21 4.01
C LEU A 369 33.62 14.73 4.29
N ASP A 370 34.51 15.15 5.20
CA ASP A 370 34.62 16.55 5.58
C ASP A 370 34.87 17.46 4.38
N GLN A 371 35.79 17.06 3.49
CA GLN A 371 36.08 17.81 2.29
C GLN A 371 34.90 17.82 1.29
N VAL A 372 34.18 16.71 1.20
CA VAL A 372 32.98 16.63 0.33
C VAL A 372 31.88 17.56 0.84
N LEU A 373 31.61 17.58 2.15
CA LEU A 373 30.62 18.47 2.75
C LEU A 373 31.00 19.94 2.59
N GLU A 374 32.31 20.29 2.70
CA GLU A 374 32.81 21.65 2.44
C GLU A 374 32.62 22.06 0.97
N GLU A 375 32.89 21.15 0.03
CA GLU A 375 32.68 21.37 -1.42
C GLU A 375 31.19 21.59 -1.75
N GLU A 376 30.30 20.88 -1.05
CA GLU A 376 28.85 20.97 -1.19
C GLU A 376 28.23 22.16 -0.42
N GLY A 377 28.98 22.79 0.50
CA GLY A 377 28.49 23.88 1.36
C GLY A 377 27.47 23.41 2.39
N VAL A 378 27.54 22.14 2.81
CA VAL A 378 26.61 21.53 3.76
C VAL A 378 27.18 21.57 5.18
N GLU A 379 26.47 22.23 6.09
CA GLU A 379 26.76 22.22 7.52
C GLU A 379 25.76 21.33 8.30
N PRO A 380 26.16 20.76 9.45
CA PRO A 380 25.22 20.07 10.33
C PRO A 380 24.07 20.96 10.76
N LEU A 381 22.85 20.45 10.71
CA LEU A 381 21.69 21.17 11.23
C LEU A 381 21.77 21.25 12.77
N ARG A 382 21.44 22.41 13.33
CA ARG A 382 21.38 22.59 14.79
C ARG A 382 19.95 22.72 15.23
N LEU A 383 19.60 21.99 16.31
CA LEU A 383 18.36 22.27 17.04
C LEU A 383 18.43 23.71 17.55
N ALA A 384 17.30 24.41 17.53
CA ALA A 384 17.26 25.74 18.14
C ALA A 384 17.64 25.61 19.62
N ASP A 385 18.70 26.33 20.05
CA ASP A 385 19.02 26.40 21.47
C ASP A 385 17.78 26.92 22.21
N ASP A 386 17.26 26.13 23.15
CA ASP A 386 16.27 26.58 24.10
C ASP A 386 16.91 27.72 24.89
N GLY A 387 16.56 28.95 24.54
CA GLY A 387 17.03 30.18 25.20
C GLY A 387 16.32 30.48 26.52
#